data_d3f6cf77bfef6ecbbedcd1d373020b5d
#
_entry.id   d3f6cf77bfef6ecbbedcd1d373020b5d
#
_cell.length_a   1.000
_cell.length_b   1.000
_cell.length_c   1.000
_cell.angle_alpha   90.00
_cell.angle_beta   90.00
_cell.angle_gamma   90.00
#
_symmetry.space_group_name_H-M   'P 1'
#
loop_
_entity.id
_entity.type
_entity.pdbx_description
1 polymer ?
#
loop_
_entity_poly.entity_id
_entity_poly.type
_entity_poly.pdbx_seq_one_letter_code
_entity_poly.pdbx_strand_id
1 'polypeptide(L)'
;MELMQTKQGLWSDEVARREFRQVSGYTMWNLGLDKDNVKQVESVSQLRESPPNIIVAECARNVKFVQNWFKEQELKKKVKYVMGLGVFQQLQYDTRTGRKLLKATNIKFNNVYNPYIGQDAEDETILVFRTGGIGDLLFIQPNLRYLKEIYPTCEIQFACGPQYQPMVENWDCIDEVCDLPFTFSRLQNAEYHMLFEGVIERCKEAHTTNAYNLFSRWLGLDLPDELLLPRQEPKEDLVEEVKDILKGWNLEPGSYIVMQLRASSPIRTPRHEFWVKIIDELNARGYPVLLTDNPRQAENVDAFIKMLKDDTMAFNFCQHSKSIDYTIALTSMARATFATDSALGHIAASMDIPCFGIYGPFPGFIRLKTYPKAAWVDAERHCAPCFIHGHRPCPHATPDGYSPCYDELIGTDEKLKGVVDKFEDLVK
;
A
#
# COMPACT_ATOMS: atom_id res chain seq x y z
N MET A 1 30.53 24.77 8.81
CA MET A 1 29.74 23.58 9.15
C MET A 1 29.94 22.57 8.04
N GLU A 2 30.58 21.47 8.33
CA GLU A 2 30.84 20.43 7.32
C GLU A 2 29.60 19.57 7.16
N LEU A 3 29.10 19.41 5.97
CA LEU A 3 28.01 18.55 5.62
C LEU A 3 28.52 17.36 4.82
N MET A 4 28.11 16.17 5.21
CA MET A 4 28.36 14.94 4.46
C MET A 4 27.06 14.34 4.02
N GLN A 5 27.02 13.91 2.77
CA GLN A 5 25.84 13.35 2.15
C GLN A 5 26.13 11.96 1.58
N THR A 6 25.22 11.04 1.79
CA THR A 6 25.32 9.66 1.31
C THR A 6 24.16 9.34 0.39
N LYS A 7 24.44 8.64 -0.69
CA LYS A 7 23.45 8.17 -1.65
C LYS A 7 23.22 6.68 -1.47
N GLN A 8 21.96 6.26 -1.43
CA GLN A 8 21.54 4.86 -1.45
C GLN A 8 22.45 3.89 -0.70
N GLY A 9 22.27 3.70 0.55
CA GLY A 9 22.99 2.68 1.29
C GLY A 9 22.06 1.58 1.76
N LEU A 10 22.31 0.37 1.34
CA LEU A 10 21.92 -0.78 2.13
C LEU A 10 22.96 -0.91 3.24
N TRP A 11 22.57 -0.57 4.45
CA TRP A 11 23.47 -0.57 5.58
C TRP A 11 23.26 -1.84 6.39
N SER A 12 23.78 -2.95 5.90
CA SER A 12 24.19 -4.11 6.70
C SER A 12 25.63 -3.90 7.17
N ASP A 13 26.10 -4.64 8.14
CA ASP A 13 27.51 -4.57 8.58
C ASP A 13 28.50 -4.77 7.41
N GLU A 14 28.11 -5.56 6.43
CA GLU A 14 28.86 -5.77 5.22
C GLU A 14 28.88 -4.54 4.32
N VAL A 15 27.74 -3.84 4.22
CA VAL A 15 27.59 -2.63 3.41
C VAL A 15 28.12 -1.40 4.13
N ALA A 16 28.18 -1.40 5.46
CA ALA A 16 28.84 -0.34 6.23
C ALA A 16 30.31 -0.20 5.87
N ARG A 17 30.90 -1.21 5.29
CA ARG A 17 32.26 -1.22 4.75
C ARG A 17 32.33 -0.77 3.31
N ARG A 18 31.19 -0.63 2.63
CA ARG A 18 31.10 -0.16 1.24
C ARG A 18 31.15 1.36 1.18
N GLU A 19 31.48 1.83 0.03
CA GLU A 19 31.58 3.24 -0.28
C GLU A 19 30.25 3.95 -0.20
N PHE A 20 30.25 5.15 0.32
CA PHE A 20 29.18 6.09 0.11
C PHE A 20 29.19 6.51 -1.34
N ARG A 21 28.08 6.35 -2.05
CA ARG A 21 27.99 6.80 -3.43
C ARG A 21 27.94 8.30 -3.47
N GLN A 22 28.62 8.86 -4.45
CA GLN A 22 28.56 10.30 -4.72
C GLN A 22 27.14 10.74 -4.93
N VAL A 23 26.74 11.75 -4.19
CA VAL A 23 25.50 12.47 -4.45
C VAL A 23 25.78 13.49 -5.54
N SER A 24 24.83 13.72 -6.44
CA SER A 24 25.01 14.76 -7.45
C SER A 24 25.25 16.10 -6.76
N GLY A 25 26.20 16.87 -7.24
CA GLY A 25 26.48 18.22 -6.73
C GLY A 25 25.24 19.11 -6.73
N TYR A 26 24.31 18.84 -7.63
CA TYR A 26 23.03 19.53 -7.75
C TYR A 26 22.18 19.42 -6.48
N THR A 27 22.02 18.23 -5.90
CA THR A 27 21.25 18.04 -4.66
C THR A 27 21.78 18.89 -3.50
N MET A 28 23.09 19.01 -3.41
CA MET A 28 23.73 19.77 -2.33
C MET A 28 23.52 21.28 -2.46
N TRP A 29 23.53 21.80 -3.68
CA TRP A 29 23.27 23.22 -3.95
C TRP A 29 21.86 23.64 -3.57
N ASN A 30 20.90 22.80 -3.91
CA ASN A 30 19.51 23.06 -3.65
C ASN A 30 19.14 22.97 -2.17
N LEU A 31 19.99 22.36 -1.34
CA LEU A 31 19.86 22.42 0.11
C LEU A 31 20.29 23.76 0.71
N GLY A 32 20.69 24.74 -0.10
CA GLY A 32 21.17 26.04 0.35
C GLY A 32 22.50 25.96 1.09
N LEU A 33 23.29 24.94 0.79
CA LEU A 33 24.58 24.70 1.40
C LEU A 33 25.70 25.30 0.55
N ASP A 34 26.64 25.93 1.21
CA ASP A 34 27.82 26.41 0.56
C ASP A 34 28.68 25.23 0.07
N LYS A 35 29.07 25.28 -1.22
CA LYS A 35 29.84 24.26 -1.89
C LYS A 35 31.13 23.90 -1.15
N ASP A 36 31.77 24.92 -0.61
CA ASP A 36 33.07 24.77 0.05
C ASP A 36 32.93 24.15 1.45
N ASN A 37 31.72 24.13 1.98
CA ASN A 37 31.38 23.49 3.27
C ASN A 37 30.75 22.09 3.14
N VAL A 38 30.69 21.55 1.93
CA VAL A 38 30.13 20.24 1.67
C VAL A 38 31.22 19.25 1.29
N LYS A 39 31.34 18.20 2.05
CA LYS A 39 32.27 17.10 1.77
C LYS A 39 31.49 15.86 1.36
N GLN A 40 31.81 15.35 0.18
CA GLN A 40 31.35 14.05 -0.25
C GLN A 40 32.26 12.98 0.33
N VAL A 41 31.65 11.89 0.79
CA VAL A 41 32.37 10.74 1.30
C VAL A 41 32.02 9.49 0.51
N GLU A 42 33.04 8.72 0.20
CA GLU A 42 32.94 7.47 -0.56
C GLU A 42 33.03 6.24 0.35
N SER A 43 33.50 6.45 1.56
CA SER A 43 33.68 5.35 2.51
C SER A 43 33.42 5.76 3.98
N VAL A 44 33.15 4.77 4.82
CA VAL A 44 33.00 4.95 6.28
C VAL A 44 34.33 5.42 6.91
N SER A 45 35.49 5.06 6.33
CA SER A 45 36.79 5.49 6.82
C SER A 45 36.94 7.01 6.72
N GLN A 46 36.57 7.61 5.59
CA GLN A 46 36.61 9.06 5.42
C GLN A 46 35.71 9.80 6.42
N LEU A 47 34.58 9.21 6.78
CA LEU A 47 33.67 9.76 7.79
C LEU A 47 34.30 9.74 9.20
N ARG A 48 35.13 8.75 9.52
CA ARG A 48 35.87 8.66 10.77
C ARG A 48 36.97 9.68 10.90
N GLU A 49 37.68 9.94 9.82
CA GLU A 49 38.81 10.88 9.81
C GLU A 49 38.35 12.33 10.04
N SER A 50 37.20 12.68 9.51
CA SER A 50 36.65 14.04 9.61
C SER A 50 35.14 14.02 9.84
N PRO A 51 34.69 13.75 11.08
CA PRO A 51 33.27 13.67 11.38
C PRO A 51 32.60 15.05 11.27
N PRO A 52 31.54 15.18 10.47
CA PRO A 52 30.83 16.44 10.27
C PRO A 52 29.86 16.74 11.42
N ASN A 53 29.44 18.00 11.49
CA ASN A 53 28.36 18.38 12.41
C ASN A 53 26.99 17.89 11.97
N ILE A 54 26.79 17.75 10.66
CA ILE A 54 25.53 17.31 10.06
C ILE A 54 25.82 16.26 9.01
N ILE A 55 25.08 15.17 9.06
CA ILE A 55 25.08 14.14 8.04
C ILE A 55 23.70 14.11 7.41
N VAL A 56 23.66 14.13 6.09
CA VAL A 56 22.46 13.98 5.32
C VAL A 56 22.52 12.65 4.57
N ALA A 57 21.61 11.75 4.87
CA ALA A 57 21.49 10.46 4.20
C ALA A 57 20.21 10.44 3.35
N GLU A 58 20.31 9.99 2.12
CA GLU A 58 19.18 10.01 1.18
C GLU A 58 18.09 9.01 1.50
N CYS A 59 18.33 8.01 2.32
CA CYS A 59 17.28 7.08 2.70
C CYS A 59 17.19 6.84 4.22
N ALA A 60 16.00 6.49 4.68
CA ALA A 60 15.70 6.27 6.09
C ALA A 60 16.52 5.16 6.75
N ARG A 61 16.86 4.13 5.99
CA ARG A 61 17.74 3.03 6.49
C ARG A 61 19.13 3.55 6.81
N ASN A 62 19.65 4.41 5.95
CA ASN A 62 20.94 5.03 6.14
C ASN A 62 20.97 5.91 7.40
N VAL A 63 19.89 6.64 7.68
CA VAL A 63 19.76 7.46 8.88
C VAL A 63 19.92 6.61 10.13
N LYS A 64 19.14 5.56 10.23
CA LYS A 64 19.16 4.67 11.41
C LYS A 64 20.53 4.00 11.59
N PHE A 65 21.12 3.54 10.49
CA PHE A 65 22.45 2.96 10.50
C PHE A 65 23.49 3.98 10.97
N VAL A 66 23.55 5.14 10.33
CA VAL A 66 24.52 6.21 10.67
C VAL A 66 24.34 6.65 12.12
N GLN A 67 23.10 6.80 12.61
CA GLN A 67 22.82 7.13 14.00
C GLN A 67 23.35 6.07 14.97
N ASN A 68 23.14 4.79 14.67
CA ASN A 68 23.62 3.69 15.49
C ASN A 68 25.15 3.60 15.46
N TRP A 69 25.72 3.70 14.27
CA TRP A 69 27.17 3.67 14.09
C TRP A 69 27.87 4.80 14.85
N PHE A 70 27.33 6.03 14.83
CA PHE A 70 27.86 7.14 15.61
C PHE A 70 27.70 6.93 17.13
N LYS A 71 26.65 6.25 17.55
CA LYS A 71 26.49 5.87 18.96
C LYS A 71 27.60 4.92 19.41
N GLU A 72 27.90 3.93 18.60
CA GLU A 72 28.94 2.92 18.87
C GLU A 72 30.35 3.51 18.85
N GLN A 73 30.60 4.53 18.03
CA GLN A 73 31.90 5.17 17.91
C GLN A 73 32.11 6.36 18.86
N GLU A 74 31.24 6.55 19.84
CA GLU A 74 31.29 7.68 20.79
C GLU A 74 31.32 9.09 20.16
N LEU A 75 30.94 9.19 18.89
CA LEU A 75 30.96 10.44 18.13
C LEU A 75 29.77 11.37 18.40
N LYS A 76 28.91 11.01 19.34
CA LYS A 76 27.69 11.77 19.72
C LYS A 76 27.95 13.25 20.01
N LYS A 77 29.12 13.59 20.53
CA LYS A 77 29.45 14.97 20.89
C LYS A 77 29.84 15.83 19.69
N LYS A 78 30.22 15.20 18.57
CA LYS A 78 30.71 15.90 17.36
C LYS A 78 29.65 16.05 16.30
N VAL A 79 28.73 15.09 16.17
CA VAL A 79 27.66 15.13 15.17
C VAL A 79 26.37 15.60 15.82
N LYS A 80 25.89 16.76 15.42
CA LYS A 80 24.66 17.34 15.98
C LYS A 80 23.40 16.71 15.40
N TYR A 81 23.41 16.40 14.12
CA TYR A 81 22.23 15.92 13.40
C TYR A 81 22.59 14.85 12.39
N VAL A 82 21.78 13.80 12.36
CA VAL A 82 21.72 12.84 11.26
C VAL A 82 20.31 12.87 10.71
N MET A 83 20.18 13.23 9.45
CA MET A 83 18.90 13.38 8.79
C MET A 83 18.86 12.49 7.55
N GLY A 84 17.76 11.75 7.38
CA GLY A 84 17.45 11.12 6.11
C GLY A 84 16.74 12.11 5.19
N LEU A 85 17.25 12.25 4.01
CA LEU A 85 16.50 12.83 2.90
C LEU A 85 15.55 11.81 2.25
N GLY A 86 15.30 10.71 2.92
CA GLY A 86 14.16 9.85 2.64
C GLY A 86 12.91 10.69 2.80
N VAL A 87 12.53 11.29 1.73
CA VAL A 87 11.61 12.41 1.63
C VAL A 87 10.29 12.13 2.29
N PHE A 88 9.88 10.89 2.22
CA PHE A 88 8.66 10.43 2.84
C PHE A 88 8.58 10.76 4.33
N GLN A 89 9.65 10.50 5.08
CA GLN A 89 9.66 10.80 6.51
C GLN A 89 9.66 12.29 6.80
N GLN A 90 10.10 13.11 5.89
CA GLN A 90 10.28 14.53 6.13
C GLN A 90 9.11 15.38 5.68
N LEU A 91 8.43 14.97 4.62
CA LEU A 91 7.18 15.59 4.21
C LEU A 91 6.03 15.19 5.13
N GLN A 92 6.03 13.95 5.60
CA GLN A 92 5.02 13.46 6.53
C GLN A 92 5.13 14.08 7.91
N TYR A 93 6.34 14.42 8.31
CA TYR A 93 6.61 14.94 9.64
C TYR A 93 7.25 16.32 9.54
N ASP A 94 6.50 17.27 9.92
CA ASP A 94 7.02 18.43 10.60
C ASP A 94 7.64 17.98 11.94
N THR A 95 8.63 17.08 11.85
CA THR A 95 9.20 16.39 12.99
C THR A 95 10.06 17.32 13.81
N ARG A 96 10.16 17.04 15.11
CA ARG A 96 11.13 17.71 16.00
C ARG A 96 12.53 17.75 15.41
N THR A 97 12.94 16.72 14.69
CA THR A 97 14.26 16.61 14.06
C THR A 97 14.34 17.46 12.79
N GLY A 98 13.34 17.42 11.93
CA GLY A 98 13.27 18.28 10.75
C GLY A 98 13.24 19.75 11.08
N ARG A 99 12.43 20.19 12.07
CA ARG A 99 12.43 21.59 12.54
C ARG A 99 13.77 22.02 13.13
N LYS A 100 14.45 21.17 13.86
CA LYS A 100 15.78 21.48 14.42
C LYS A 100 16.82 21.61 13.33
N LEU A 101 16.76 20.76 12.30
CA LEU A 101 17.66 20.82 11.16
C LEU A 101 17.39 22.06 10.32
N LEU A 102 16.13 22.35 10.00
CA LEU A 102 15.73 23.56 9.28
C LEU A 102 16.22 24.82 9.97
N LYS A 103 16.15 24.89 11.30
CA LYS A 103 16.74 25.98 12.08
C LYS A 103 18.27 26.06 11.98
N ALA A 104 18.94 24.90 11.94
CA ALA A 104 20.40 24.83 11.92
C ALA A 104 21.00 25.17 10.56
N THR A 105 20.26 24.93 9.47
CA THR A 105 20.76 25.02 8.08
C THR A 105 20.09 26.11 7.25
N ASN A 106 19.10 26.83 7.78
CA ASN A 106 18.24 27.77 7.03
C ASN A 106 17.56 27.13 5.80
N ILE A 107 17.49 25.81 5.71
CA ILE A 107 16.77 25.13 4.63
C ILE A 107 15.29 25.39 4.79
N LYS A 108 14.67 26.03 3.81
CA LYS A 108 13.22 26.22 3.75
C LYS A 108 12.61 25.04 2.98
N PHE A 109 12.16 24.03 3.69
CA PHE A 109 11.50 22.87 3.09
C PHE A 109 10.28 23.26 2.24
N ASN A 110 9.56 24.27 2.64
CA ASN A 110 8.41 24.81 1.90
C ASN A 110 8.75 25.30 0.48
N ASN A 111 10.02 25.48 0.15
CA ASN A 111 10.44 25.90 -1.18
C ASN A 111 10.72 24.71 -2.11
N VAL A 112 10.59 23.48 -1.61
CA VAL A 112 10.90 22.27 -2.39
C VAL A 112 9.65 21.41 -2.58
N TYR A 113 8.76 21.41 -1.59
CA TYR A 113 7.49 20.67 -1.69
C TYR A 113 6.41 21.58 -2.23
N ASN A 114 6.02 21.33 -3.48
CA ASN A 114 4.96 22.04 -4.20
C ASN A 114 3.77 21.09 -4.40
N PRO A 115 2.74 21.13 -3.53
CA PRO A 115 1.64 20.19 -3.64
C PRO A 115 0.79 20.47 -4.87
N TYR A 116 0.44 19.41 -5.61
CA TYR A 116 -0.57 19.48 -6.64
C TYR A 116 -1.96 19.63 -5.99
N ILE A 117 -2.69 20.65 -6.39
CA ILE A 117 -4.04 20.97 -5.94
C ILE A 117 -4.94 21.46 -7.09
N GLY A 118 -4.73 20.91 -8.30
CA GLY A 118 -5.52 21.23 -9.49
C GLY A 118 -4.90 22.30 -10.40
N GLN A 119 -3.59 22.54 -10.29
CA GLN A 119 -2.88 23.45 -11.21
C GLN A 119 -2.75 22.84 -12.61
N ASP A 120 -2.46 23.67 -13.59
CA ASP A 120 -2.03 23.24 -14.91
C ASP A 120 -0.74 22.41 -14.79
N ALA A 121 -0.70 21.26 -15.44
CA ALA A 121 0.42 20.34 -15.39
C ALA A 121 0.93 19.94 -16.78
N GLU A 122 0.57 20.69 -17.83
CA GLU A 122 1.06 20.46 -19.19
C GLU A 122 2.60 20.61 -19.20
N ASP A 123 3.29 19.63 -19.79
CA ASP A 123 4.76 19.54 -19.86
C ASP A 123 5.49 19.46 -18.50
N GLU A 124 4.76 19.27 -17.39
CA GLU A 124 5.33 19.27 -16.05
C GLU A 124 5.55 17.84 -15.52
N THR A 125 6.49 17.72 -14.59
CA THR A 125 6.73 16.46 -13.87
C THR A 125 6.00 16.43 -12.55
N ILE A 126 5.19 15.40 -12.33
CA ILE A 126 4.47 15.16 -11.08
C ILE A 126 5.08 13.97 -10.35
N LEU A 127 5.56 14.18 -9.14
CA LEU A 127 6.04 13.10 -8.27
C LEU A 127 4.92 12.66 -7.30
N VAL A 128 4.43 11.46 -7.53
CA VAL A 128 3.39 10.81 -6.71
C VAL A 128 4.04 9.84 -5.75
N PHE A 129 3.61 9.81 -4.49
CA PHE A 129 4.14 8.82 -3.57
C PHE A 129 3.16 8.36 -2.48
N ARG A 130 3.21 7.04 -2.26
CA ARG A 130 2.47 6.32 -1.24
C ARG A 130 3.26 5.10 -0.78
N THR A 131 3.44 4.89 0.54
CA THR A 131 4.23 3.75 1.04
C THR A 131 3.59 2.40 0.80
N GLY A 132 2.28 2.35 0.76
CA GLY A 132 1.63 1.08 0.54
C GLY A 132 0.16 1.04 0.90
N GLY A 133 -0.34 -0.19 0.94
CA GLY A 133 -1.76 -0.50 0.92
C GLY A 133 -2.25 -0.61 -0.52
N ILE A 134 -2.40 -1.85 -1.04
CA ILE A 134 -2.84 -2.07 -2.42
C ILE A 134 -4.14 -1.33 -2.72
N GLY A 135 -5.10 -1.37 -1.79
CA GLY A 135 -6.35 -0.60 -1.93
C GLY A 135 -6.12 0.89 -2.05
N ASP A 136 -5.20 1.45 -1.24
CA ASP A 136 -4.88 2.89 -1.30
C ASP A 136 -4.19 3.28 -2.61
N LEU A 137 -3.35 2.41 -3.17
CA LEU A 137 -2.74 2.62 -4.48
C LEU A 137 -3.82 2.66 -5.57
N LEU A 138 -4.77 1.72 -5.53
CA LEU A 138 -5.89 1.70 -6.46
C LEU A 138 -6.82 2.92 -6.30
N PHE A 139 -6.95 3.52 -5.11
CA PHE A 139 -7.67 4.79 -4.94
C PHE A 139 -7.00 5.97 -5.64
N ILE A 140 -5.70 5.92 -5.82
CA ILE A 140 -4.92 6.97 -6.48
C ILE A 140 -5.06 6.90 -8.01
N GLN A 141 -5.02 5.71 -8.59
CA GLN A 141 -4.92 5.49 -10.03
C GLN A 141 -5.95 6.25 -10.89
N PRO A 142 -7.26 6.29 -10.56
CA PRO A 142 -8.23 7.02 -11.37
C PRO A 142 -7.90 8.51 -11.53
N ASN A 143 -7.36 9.12 -10.48
CA ASN A 143 -6.95 10.53 -10.52
C ASN A 143 -5.77 10.75 -11.46
N LEU A 144 -4.80 9.83 -11.48
CA LEU A 144 -3.65 9.91 -12.37
C LEU A 144 -4.04 9.69 -13.84
N ARG A 145 -4.95 8.75 -14.08
CA ARG A 145 -5.51 8.55 -15.42
C ARG A 145 -6.22 9.80 -15.93
N TYR A 146 -7.06 10.42 -15.10
CA TYR A 146 -7.71 11.67 -15.43
C TYR A 146 -6.69 12.77 -15.73
N LEU A 147 -5.62 12.90 -14.96
CA LEU A 147 -4.56 13.87 -15.24
C LEU A 147 -3.85 13.60 -16.57
N LYS A 148 -3.55 12.35 -16.89
CA LYS A 148 -2.99 11.99 -18.21
C LYS A 148 -3.95 12.27 -19.37
N GLU A 149 -5.26 12.19 -19.15
CA GLU A 149 -6.25 12.52 -20.15
C GLU A 149 -6.30 14.03 -20.45
N ILE A 150 -6.25 14.86 -19.41
CA ILE A 150 -6.30 16.33 -19.57
C ILE A 150 -4.94 16.98 -19.84
N TYR A 151 -3.83 16.36 -19.41
CA TYR A 151 -2.45 16.78 -19.62
C TYR A 151 -1.62 15.62 -20.18
N PRO A 152 -1.74 15.27 -21.46
CA PRO A 152 -1.08 14.09 -22.04
C PRO A 152 0.44 14.14 -21.97
N THR A 153 1.03 15.34 -21.95
CA THR A 153 2.48 15.54 -21.91
C THR A 153 3.06 15.58 -20.49
N CYS A 154 2.22 15.61 -19.44
CA CYS A 154 2.73 15.58 -18.08
C CYS A 154 3.45 14.27 -17.80
N GLU A 155 4.60 14.34 -17.13
CA GLU A 155 5.35 13.16 -16.69
C GLU A 155 4.93 12.76 -15.27
N ILE A 156 4.37 11.57 -15.10
CA ILE A 156 3.95 11.04 -13.80
C ILE A 156 4.97 10.01 -13.31
N GLN A 157 5.71 10.37 -12.27
CA GLN A 157 6.64 9.50 -11.57
C GLN A 157 6.00 8.99 -10.29
N PHE A 158 5.89 7.66 -10.13
CA PHE A 158 5.21 7.06 -8.97
C PHE A 158 6.19 6.33 -8.05
N ALA A 159 6.29 6.75 -6.81
CA ALA A 159 7.13 6.14 -5.79
C ALA A 159 6.32 5.31 -4.81
N CYS A 160 6.57 4.00 -4.76
CA CYS A 160 5.93 3.07 -3.83
C CYS A 160 6.91 2.03 -3.29
N GLY A 161 6.43 1.21 -2.33
CA GLY A 161 7.24 0.09 -1.81
C GLY A 161 7.51 -0.95 -2.90
N PRO A 162 8.71 -1.61 -2.91
CA PRO A 162 9.11 -2.54 -3.97
C PRO A 162 8.11 -3.67 -4.25
N GLN A 163 7.40 -4.11 -3.22
CA GLN A 163 6.40 -5.19 -3.35
C GLN A 163 5.15 -4.78 -4.13
N TYR A 164 4.95 -3.48 -4.40
CA TYR A 164 3.81 -2.95 -5.13
C TYR A 164 4.16 -2.46 -6.53
N GLN A 165 5.44 -2.27 -6.80
CA GLN A 165 5.93 -1.78 -8.10
C GLN A 165 5.42 -2.61 -9.28
N PRO A 166 5.42 -3.96 -9.23
CA PRO A 166 4.91 -4.77 -10.34
C PRO A 166 3.48 -4.43 -10.76
N MET A 167 2.61 -4.08 -9.79
CA MET A 167 1.24 -3.64 -10.08
C MET A 167 1.19 -2.24 -10.71
N VAL A 168 2.00 -1.31 -10.18
CA VAL A 168 2.01 0.11 -10.63
C VAL A 168 2.66 0.25 -12.01
N GLU A 169 3.67 -0.56 -12.31
CA GLU A 169 4.36 -0.61 -13.61
C GLU A 169 3.41 -0.95 -14.78
N ASN A 170 2.29 -1.62 -14.48
CA ASN A 170 1.28 -1.96 -15.49
C ASN A 170 0.22 -0.85 -15.70
N TRP A 171 0.36 0.30 -15.06
CA TRP A 171 -0.58 1.39 -15.25
C TRP A 171 -0.14 2.30 -16.41
N ASP A 172 -1.01 2.44 -17.39
CA ASP A 172 -0.79 3.26 -18.58
C ASP A 172 -0.61 4.76 -18.32
N CYS A 173 -1.01 5.20 -17.13
CA CYS A 173 -0.89 6.59 -16.69
C CYS A 173 0.44 6.90 -15.95
N ILE A 174 1.36 5.96 -15.84
CA ILE A 174 2.64 6.13 -15.14
C ILE A 174 3.79 6.09 -16.13
N ASP A 175 4.64 7.10 -16.13
CA ASP A 175 5.81 7.17 -17.00
C ASP A 175 7.04 6.54 -16.34
N GLU A 176 7.19 6.67 -15.02
CA GLU A 176 8.31 6.09 -14.27
C GLU A 176 7.87 5.58 -12.89
N VAL A 177 8.26 4.34 -12.55
CA VAL A 177 8.12 3.82 -11.19
C VAL A 177 9.43 3.99 -10.42
N CYS A 178 9.34 4.51 -9.21
CA CYS A 178 10.48 4.87 -8.39
C CYS A 178 10.50 4.10 -7.07
N ASP A 179 11.69 3.87 -6.55
CA ASP A 179 11.86 3.31 -5.22
C ASP A 179 11.44 4.26 -4.10
N LEU A 180 10.91 3.70 -3.01
CA LEU A 180 10.78 4.40 -1.74
C LEU A 180 11.83 3.89 -0.73
N PRO A 181 12.52 4.80 -0.06
CA PRO A 181 12.50 6.25 -0.20
C PRO A 181 13.23 6.71 -1.47
N PHE A 182 12.67 7.67 -2.17
CA PHE A 182 13.33 8.31 -3.31
C PHE A 182 14.35 9.38 -2.87
N THR A 183 15.16 9.88 -3.81
CA THR A 183 16.21 10.87 -3.53
C THR A 183 15.63 12.29 -3.40
N PHE A 184 16.33 13.15 -2.70
CA PHE A 184 15.95 14.56 -2.59
C PHE A 184 15.98 15.27 -3.94
N SER A 185 16.92 14.91 -4.82
CA SER A 185 17.00 15.44 -6.18
C SER A 185 15.74 15.14 -6.99
N ARG A 186 15.15 13.96 -6.81
CA ARG A 186 13.89 13.61 -7.48
C ARG A 186 12.73 14.52 -7.01
N LEU A 187 12.65 14.79 -5.70
CA LEU A 187 11.68 15.74 -5.18
C LEU A 187 11.86 17.15 -5.77
N GLN A 188 13.12 17.58 -5.94
CA GLN A 188 13.41 18.92 -6.44
C GLN A 188 13.18 19.10 -7.94
N ASN A 189 13.34 18.01 -8.71
CA ASN A 189 13.20 18.04 -10.15
C ASN A 189 11.73 17.92 -10.60
N ALA A 190 10.84 17.47 -9.72
CA ALA A 190 9.42 17.47 -10.00
C ALA A 190 8.80 18.85 -9.71
N GLU A 191 8.00 19.37 -10.64
CA GLU A 191 7.30 20.63 -10.45
C GLU A 191 6.20 20.49 -9.41
N TYR A 192 5.47 19.38 -9.44
CA TYR A 192 4.39 19.11 -8.48
C TYR A 192 4.60 17.82 -7.72
N HIS A 193 3.98 17.76 -6.53
CA HIS A 193 4.07 16.63 -5.62
C HIS A 193 2.70 16.19 -5.15
N MET A 194 2.45 14.88 -5.17
CA MET A 194 1.23 14.28 -4.62
C MET A 194 1.58 13.33 -3.49
N LEU A 195 1.40 13.80 -2.25
CA LEU A 195 1.55 12.98 -1.06
C LEU A 195 0.22 12.40 -0.62
N PHE A 196 0.07 11.10 -0.72
CA PHE A 196 -1.18 10.42 -0.33
C PHE A 196 -1.14 9.75 1.06
N GLU A 197 -0.10 10.00 1.83
CA GLU A 197 -0.02 9.46 3.19
C GLU A 197 -0.93 10.18 4.16
N GLY A 198 -1.71 9.38 4.88
CA GLY A 198 -2.60 9.91 5.91
C GLY A 198 -3.82 10.63 5.36
N VAL A 199 -4.19 10.45 4.10
CA VAL A 199 -5.41 11.05 3.53
C VAL A 199 -6.64 10.63 4.33
N ILE A 200 -6.79 9.33 4.55
CA ILE A 200 -7.93 8.79 5.32
C ILE A 200 -7.81 9.18 6.81
N GLU A 201 -6.63 9.03 7.40
CA GLU A 201 -6.40 9.24 8.83
C GLU A 201 -6.55 10.70 9.26
N ARG A 202 -6.36 11.65 8.33
CA ARG A 202 -6.44 13.09 8.60
C ARG A 202 -7.76 13.72 8.16
N CYS A 203 -8.54 13.03 7.35
CA CYS A 203 -9.79 13.54 6.83
C CYS A 203 -10.94 13.24 7.81
N LYS A 204 -11.64 14.29 8.26
CA LYS A 204 -12.82 14.13 9.12
C LYS A 204 -13.98 13.43 8.40
N GLU A 205 -14.03 13.54 7.09
CA GLU A 205 -15.08 12.95 6.24
C GLU A 205 -14.84 11.47 5.93
N ALA A 206 -13.69 10.88 6.34
CA ALA A 206 -13.35 9.49 6.04
C ALA A 206 -14.34 8.45 6.58
N HIS A 207 -15.21 8.85 7.51
CA HIS A 207 -16.25 7.99 8.07
C HIS A 207 -17.58 8.04 7.29
N THR A 208 -17.74 9.01 6.41
CA THR A 208 -18.99 9.25 5.69
C THR A 208 -18.83 9.34 4.17
N THR A 209 -17.60 9.43 3.71
CA THR A 209 -17.29 9.61 2.28
C THR A 209 -16.54 8.39 1.76
N ASN A 210 -16.84 7.96 0.54
CA ASN A 210 -16.12 6.89 -0.12
C ASN A 210 -14.64 7.26 -0.28
N ALA A 211 -13.75 6.28 -0.13
CA ALA A 211 -12.30 6.51 -0.16
C ALA A 211 -11.81 7.11 -1.49
N TYR A 212 -12.37 6.68 -2.62
CA TYR A 212 -12.02 7.26 -3.94
C TYR A 212 -12.32 8.75 -4.03
N ASN A 213 -13.51 9.17 -3.57
CA ASN A 213 -13.87 10.58 -3.53
C ASN A 213 -12.94 11.39 -2.60
N LEU A 214 -12.52 10.80 -1.47
CA LEU A 214 -11.57 11.48 -0.57
C LEU A 214 -10.21 11.71 -1.24
N PHE A 215 -9.69 10.73 -1.93
CA PHE A 215 -8.42 10.85 -2.65
C PHE A 215 -8.51 11.88 -3.79
N SER A 216 -9.63 11.92 -4.52
CA SER A 216 -9.88 12.89 -5.57
C SER A 216 -9.96 14.32 -5.00
N ARG A 217 -10.74 14.53 -3.95
CA ARG A 217 -10.86 15.84 -3.28
C ARG A 217 -9.55 16.31 -2.65
N TRP A 218 -8.72 15.38 -2.19
CA TRP A 218 -7.38 15.69 -1.68
C TRP A 218 -6.49 16.40 -2.71
N LEU A 219 -6.71 16.11 -3.99
CA LEU A 219 -6.02 16.74 -5.13
C LEU A 219 -6.76 17.96 -5.69
N GLY A 220 -7.90 18.33 -5.13
CA GLY A 220 -8.73 19.41 -5.66
C GLY A 220 -9.48 19.06 -6.95
N LEU A 221 -9.58 17.76 -7.32
CA LEU A 221 -10.22 17.33 -8.56
C LEU A 221 -11.72 17.08 -8.41
N ASP A 222 -12.15 16.51 -7.30
CA ASP A 222 -13.56 16.14 -7.00
C ASP A 222 -14.26 15.41 -8.16
N LEU A 223 -13.62 14.35 -8.67
CA LEU A 223 -14.10 13.60 -9.83
C LEU A 223 -15.44 12.90 -9.52
N PRO A 224 -16.33 12.78 -10.54
CA PRO A 224 -17.57 12.01 -10.41
C PRO A 224 -17.29 10.51 -10.29
N ASP A 225 -18.22 9.76 -9.69
CA ASP A 225 -18.04 8.34 -9.33
C ASP A 225 -17.65 7.47 -10.56
N GLU A 226 -18.13 7.79 -11.77
CA GLU A 226 -17.84 7.06 -13.00
C GLU A 226 -16.36 7.14 -13.42
N LEU A 227 -15.68 8.22 -13.05
CA LEU A 227 -14.25 8.40 -13.33
C LEU A 227 -13.36 7.87 -12.22
N LEU A 228 -13.94 7.46 -11.08
CA LEU A 228 -13.20 6.95 -9.92
C LEU A 228 -12.97 5.44 -9.94
N LEU A 229 -13.31 4.75 -11.03
CA LEU A 229 -13.07 3.32 -11.16
C LEU A 229 -11.60 3.05 -11.51
N PRO A 230 -10.88 2.25 -10.69
CA PRO A 230 -9.53 1.83 -11.04
C PRO A 230 -9.56 0.86 -12.22
N ARG A 231 -8.44 0.75 -12.93
CA ARG A 231 -8.25 -0.23 -14.01
C ARG A 231 -6.95 -0.97 -13.79
N GLN A 232 -7.01 -2.28 -13.90
CA GLN A 232 -5.85 -3.15 -13.81
C GLN A 232 -5.94 -4.19 -14.91
N GLU A 233 -4.85 -4.36 -15.65
CA GLU A 233 -4.75 -5.43 -16.63
C GLU A 233 -3.83 -6.53 -16.11
N PRO A 234 -4.21 -7.79 -16.19
CA PRO A 234 -3.34 -8.90 -15.84
C PRO A 234 -2.27 -9.09 -16.92
N LYS A 235 -1.08 -9.51 -16.55
CA LYS A 235 -0.03 -9.89 -17.48
C LYS A 235 -0.41 -11.20 -18.18
N GLU A 236 -0.40 -11.21 -19.53
CA GLU A 236 -0.86 -12.36 -20.33
C GLU A 236 -0.07 -13.65 -20.02
N ASP A 237 1.23 -13.56 -19.87
CA ASP A 237 2.09 -14.68 -19.51
C ASP A 237 1.72 -15.29 -18.16
N LEU A 238 1.39 -14.47 -17.17
CA LEU A 238 0.93 -14.94 -15.87
C LEU A 238 -0.49 -15.50 -15.90
N VAL A 239 -1.35 -14.98 -16.77
CA VAL A 239 -2.68 -15.56 -16.98
C VAL A 239 -2.55 -17.01 -17.49
N GLU A 240 -1.64 -17.28 -18.44
CA GLU A 240 -1.41 -18.63 -18.93
C GLU A 240 -0.78 -19.54 -17.85
N GLU A 241 0.21 -19.04 -17.08
CA GLU A 241 0.78 -19.80 -15.95
C GLU A 241 -0.30 -20.17 -14.92
N VAL A 242 -1.19 -19.22 -14.58
CA VAL A 242 -2.28 -19.48 -13.64
C VAL A 242 -3.32 -20.45 -14.20
N LYS A 243 -3.63 -20.42 -15.51
CA LYS A 243 -4.51 -21.41 -16.15
C LYS A 243 -3.95 -22.83 -16.00
N ASP A 244 -2.64 -23.01 -16.13
CA ASP A 244 -2.03 -24.33 -15.96
C ASP A 244 -2.12 -24.81 -14.51
N ILE A 245 -2.00 -23.91 -13.53
CA ILE A 245 -2.25 -24.23 -12.12
C ILE A 245 -3.70 -24.66 -11.91
N LEU A 246 -4.67 -23.92 -12.46
CA LEU A 246 -6.10 -24.23 -12.38
C LEU A 246 -6.42 -25.62 -12.97
N LYS A 247 -5.85 -25.95 -14.13
CA LYS A 247 -6.00 -27.28 -14.73
C LYS A 247 -5.52 -28.41 -13.79
N GLY A 248 -4.43 -28.17 -13.04
CA GLY A 248 -3.93 -29.11 -12.03
C GLY A 248 -4.94 -29.40 -10.92
N TRP A 249 -5.89 -28.50 -10.70
CA TRP A 249 -6.99 -28.63 -9.73
C TRP A 249 -8.34 -28.98 -10.37
N ASN A 250 -8.37 -29.24 -11.68
CA ASN A 250 -9.58 -29.47 -12.49
C ASN A 250 -10.56 -28.29 -12.41
N LEU A 251 -10.04 -27.06 -12.41
CA LEU A 251 -10.81 -25.82 -12.39
C LEU A 251 -10.68 -25.08 -13.72
N GLU A 252 -11.79 -24.49 -14.16
CA GLU A 252 -11.86 -23.66 -15.35
C GLU A 252 -11.98 -22.17 -14.99
N PRO A 253 -11.51 -21.23 -15.83
CA PRO A 253 -11.81 -19.83 -15.69
C PRO A 253 -13.32 -19.58 -15.50
N GLY A 254 -13.69 -18.71 -14.57
CA GLY A 254 -15.08 -18.40 -14.24
C GLY A 254 -15.79 -19.43 -13.35
N SER A 255 -15.12 -20.51 -12.94
CA SER A 255 -15.75 -21.56 -12.12
C SER A 255 -15.52 -21.42 -10.62
N TYR A 256 -14.65 -20.53 -10.16
CA TYR A 256 -14.19 -20.45 -8.77
C TYR A 256 -14.32 -19.06 -8.16
N ILE A 257 -14.31 -19.03 -6.84
CA ILE A 257 -14.29 -17.80 -6.03
C ILE A 257 -12.89 -17.60 -5.45
N VAL A 258 -12.32 -16.39 -5.62
CA VAL A 258 -11.08 -16.04 -4.93
C VAL A 258 -11.41 -15.44 -3.57
N MET A 259 -10.76 -15.95 -2.53
CA MET A 259 -10.99 -15.49 -1.16
C MET A 259 -9.69 -15.11 -0.47
N GLN A 260 -9.77 -14.09 0.39
CA GLN A 260 -8.71 -13.69 1.30
C GLN A 260 -9.21 -13.75 2.74
N LEU A 261 -8.59 -14.61 3.56
CA LEU A 261 -9.03 -14.86 4.94
C LEU A 261 -8.70 -13.71 5.89
N ARG A 262 -7.71 -12.88 5.55
CA ARG A 262 -7.15 -11.87 6.43
C ARG A 262 -7.10 -10.50 5.78
N ALA A 263 -7.25 -9.48 6.60
CA ALA A 263 -6.86 -8.12 6.27
C ALA A 263 -5.48 -7.78 6.88
N SER A 264 -4.92 -6.64 6.52
CA SER A 264 -3.67 -6.14 7.13
C SER A 264 -3.81 -5.77 8.62
N SER A 265 -5.02 -5.68 9.12
CA SER A 265 -5.33 -5.34 10.52
C SER A 265 -6.10 -6.47 11.20
N PRO A 266 -5.71 -6.89 12.42
CA PRO A 266 -6.42 -7.94 13.17
C PRO A 266 -7.91 -7.64 13.39
N ILE A 267 -8.26 -6.38 13.65
CA ILE A 267 -9.65 -5.97 13.89
C ILE A 267 -10.54 -6.16 12.65
N ARG A 268 -9.96 -6.23 11.46
CA ARG A 268 -10.65 -6.48 10.19
C ARG A 268 -10.56 -7.93 9.72
N THR A 269 -9.99 -8.81 10.53
CA THR A 269 -9.80 -10.22 10.22
C THR A 269 -10.77 -11.07 11.02
N PRO A 270 -11.74 -11.73 10.38
CA PRO A 270 -12.57 -12.74 11.02
C PRO A 270 -11.76 -13.94 11.48
N ARG A 271 -12.22 -14.65 12.49
CA ARG A 271 -11.60 -15.90 12.93
C ARG A 271 -11.82 -17.03 11.91
N HIS A 272 -11.03 -18.10 12.02
CA HIS A 272 -11.06 -19.22 11.08
C HIS A 272 -12.44 -19.90 11.03
N GLU A 273 -13.11 -20.08 12.17
CA GLU A 273 -14.43 -20.71 12.25
C GLU A 273 -15.52 -19.94 11.49
N PHE A 274 -15.38 -18.61 11.37
CA PHE A 274 -16.22 -17.81 10.51
C PHE A 274 -16.07 -18.25 9.04
N TRP A 275 -14.81 -18.35 8.58
CA TRP A 275 -14.52 -18.73 7.21
C TRP A 275 -14.86 -20.17 6.89
N VAL A 276 -14.69 -21.10 7.84
CA VAL A 276 -15.13 -22.50 7.69
C VAL A 276 -16.61 -22.55 7.32
N LYS A 277 -17.47 -21.85 8.06
CA LYS A 277 -18.92 -21.83 7.78
C LYS A 277 -19.24 -21.22 6.41
N ILE A 278 -18.60 -20.12 6.04
CA ILE A 278 -18.80 -19.48 4.73
C ILE A 278 -18.37 -20.41 3.59
N ILE A 279 -17.20 -21.03 3.71
CA ILE A 279 -16.67 -21.91 2.67
C ILE A 279 -17.52 -23.18 2.55
N ASP A 280 -17.93 -23.79 3.65
CA ASP A 280 -18.84 -24.94 3.65
C ASP A 280 -20.16 -24.62 2.92
N GLU A 281 -20.76 -23.44 3.18
CA GLU A 281 -21.99 -23.03 2.53
C GLU A 281 -21.78 -22.72 1.03
N LEU A 282 -20.67 -22.07 0.66
CA LEU A 282 -20.32 -21.81 -0.74
C LEU A 282 -20.11 -23.14 -1.51
N ASN A 283 -19.37 -24.06 -0.93
CA ASN A 283 -19.13 -25.38 -1.54
C ASN A 283 -20.41 -26.21 -1.67
N ALA A 284 -21.32 -26.17 -0.69
CA ALA A 284 -22.63 -26.81 -0.77
C ALA A 284 -23.47 -26.28 -1.95
N ARG A 285 -23.18 -25.07 -2.44
CA ARG A 285 -23.81 -24.48 -3.62
C ARG A 285 -22.98 -24.65 -4.91
N GLY A 286 -21.89 -25.40 -4.84
CA GLY A 286 -21.06 -25.73 -6.00
C GLY A 286 -20.01 -24.69 -6.37
N TYR A 287 -19.61 -23.81 -5.45
CA TYR A 287 -18.53 -22.84 -5.67
C TYR A 287 -17.21 -23.30 -5.07
N PRO A 288 -16.24 -23.73 -5.88
CA PRO A 288 -14.87 -23.94 -5.43
C PRO A 288 -14.23 -22.65 -4.96
N VAL A 289 -13.35 -22.71 -3.97
CA VAL A 289 -12.70 -21.56 -3.37
C VAL A 289 -11.19 -21.63 -3.52
N LEU A 290 -10.57 -20.56 -4.03
CA LEU A 290 -9.14 -20.40 -4.09
C LEU A 290 -8.70 -19.34 -3.06
N LEU A 291 -7.90 -19.80 -2.09
CA LEU A 291 -7.41 -18.95 -1.02
C LEU A 291 -6.12 -18.28 -1.43
N THR A 292 -6.09 -16.95 -1.38
CA THR A 292 -4.91 -16.13 -1.68
C THR A 292 -4.52 -15.25 -0.50
N ASP A 293 -3.24 -15.06 -0.31
CA ASP A 293 -2.64 -14.12 0.65
C ASP A 293 -1.17 -13.91 0.24
N ASN A 294 -0.41 -13.18 1.05
CA ASN A 294 1.03 -13.10 0.89
C ASN A 294 1.65 -14.53 0.88
N PRO A 295 2.60 -14.85 0.01
CA PRO A 295 3.24 -16.18 -0.07
C PRO A 295 3.75 -16.72 1.26
N ARG A 296 4.17 -15.85 2.17
CA ARG A 296 4.60 -16.24 3.53
C ARG A 296 3.49 -16.81 4.40
N GLN A 297 2.24 -16.73 3.95
CA GLN A 297 1.08 -17.27 4.64
C GLN A 297 0.68 -18.67 4.13
N ALA A 298 1.39 -19.23 3.17
CA ALA A 298 1.05 -20.50 2.57
C ALA A 298 0.83 -21.62 3.60
N GLU A 299 1.73 -21.76 4.58
CA GLU A 299 1.60 -22.74 5.66
C GLU A 299 0.36 -22.50 6.55
N ASN A 300 0.05 -21.23 6.81
CA ASN A 300 -1.15 -20.86 7.60
C ASN A 300 -2.44 -21.17 6.83
N VAL A 301 -2.43 -20.97 5.50
CA VAL A 301 -3.56 -21.30 4.65
C VAL A 301 -3.71 -22.82 4.56
N ASP A 302 -2.63 -23.58 4.44
CA ASP A 302 -2.67 -25.05 4.48
C ASP A 302 -3.22 -25.58 5.82
N ALA A 303 -2.80 -24.95 6.93
CA ALA A 303 -3.33 -25.30 8.25
C ALA A 303 -4.83 -24.98 8.37
N PHE A 304 -5.29 -23.89 7.77
CA PHE A 304 -6.70 -23.54 7.70
C PHE A 304 -7.49 -24.55 6.86
N ILE A 305 -7.00 -24.93 5.67
CA ILE A 305 -7.69 -25.91 4.81
C ILE A 305 -7.91 -27.23 5.53
N LYS A 306 -6.99 -27.66 6.38
CA LYS A 306 -7.14 -28.87 7.21
C LYS A 306 -8.28 -28.80 8.26
N MET A 307 -8.84 -27.60 8.51
CA MET A 307 -10.01 -27.43 9.36
C MET A 307 -11.33 -27.64 8.60
N LEU A 308 -11.28 -27.61 7.27
CA LEU A 308 -12.43 -27.84 6.40
C LEU A 308 -12.77 -29.33 6.32
N LYS A 309 -13.95 -29.67 5.80
CA LYS A 309 -14.32 -31.08 5.53
C LYS A 309 -13.46 -31.67 4.42
N ASP A 310 -13.27 -32.97 4.42
CA ASP A 310 -12.40 -33.67 3.45
C ASP A 310 -12.86 -33.52 2.00
N ASP A 311 -14.14 -33.30 1.75
CA ASP A 311 -14.75 -33.10 0.43
C ASP A 311 -14.84 -31.63 -0.01
N THR A 312 -14.32 -30.71 0.80
CA THR A 312 -14.36 -29.27 0.50
C THR A 312 -13.42 -28.92 -0.68
N MET A 313 -13.98 -28.29 -1.70
CA MET A 313 -13.22 -27.76 -2.84
C MET A 313 -12.57 -26.41 -2.46
N ALA A 314 -11.48 -26.46 -1.70
CA ALA A 314 -10.70 -25.29 -1.29
C ALA A 314 -9.21 -25.53 -1.60
N PHE A 315 -8.58 -24.57 -2.26
CA PHE A 315 -7.21 -24.70 -2.78
C PHE A 315 -6.35 -23.53 -2.29
N ASN A 316 -5.09 -23.84 -1.92
CA ASN A 316 -4.11 -22.85 -1.50
C ASN A 316 -3.35 -22.29 -2.70
N PHE A 317 -3.69 -21.09 -3.12
CA PHE A 317 -2.96 -20.40 -4.20
C PHE A 317 -1.69 -19.67 -3.70
N CYS A 318 -1.53 -19.43 -2.39
CA CYS A 318 -0.41 -18.67 -1.85
C CYS A 318 0.96 -19.22 -2.22
N GLN A 319 1.10 -20.55 -2.32
CA GLN A 319 2.36 -21.21 -2.68
C GLN A 319 2.76 -21.00 -4.15
N HIS A 320 1.82 -20.61 -5.00
CA HIS A 320 2.06 -20.32 -6.42
C HIS A 320 2.30 -18.83 -6.67
N SER A 321 1.91 -17.96 -5.73
CA SER A 321 2.01 -16.50 -5.86
C SER A 321 3.44 -16.02 -5.60
N LYS A 322 4.13 -15.52 -6.61
CA LYS A 322 5.48 -14.94 -6.49
C LYS A 322 5.43 -13.40 -6.31
N SER A 323 4.36 -12.77 -6.77
CA SER A 323 4.12 -11.32 -6.69
C SER A 323 2.62 -11.03 -6.65
N ILE A 324 2.26 -9.78 -6.47
CA ILE A 324 0.85 -9.33 -6.54
C ILE A 324 0.23 -9.60 -7.92
N ASP A 325 1.02 -9.64 -9.00
CA ASP A 325 0.54 -9.91 -10.35
C ASP A 325 -0.10 -11.30 -10.48
N TYR A 326 0.37 -12.29 -9.70
CA TYR A 326 -0.28 -13.61 -9.66
C TYR A 326 -1.68 -13.55 -9.06
N THR A 327 -1.88 -12.72 -8.03
CA THR A 327 -3.22 -12.48 -7.47
C THR A 327 -4.11 -11.74 -8.48
N ILE A 328 -3.55 -10.79 -9.23
CA ILE A 328 -4.26 -10.08 -10.29
C ILE A 328 -4.66 -11.07 -11.40
N ALA A 329 -3.73 -11.89 -11.91
CA ALA A 329 -4.00 -12.89 -12.93
C ALA A 329 -5.04 -13.95 -12.47
N LEU A 330 -4.94 -14.42 -11.21
CA LEU A 330 -5.94 -15.32 -10.64
C LEU A 330 -7.32 -14.67 -10.58
N THR A 331 -7.38 -13.43 -10.11
CA THR A 331 -8.64 -12.71 -9.90
C THR A 331 -9.30 -12.35 -11.24
N SER A 332 -8.52 -12.03 -12.28
CA SER A 332 -9.06 -11.70 -13.62
C SER A 332 -9.88 -12.82 -14.27
N MET A 333 -9.64 -14.06 -13.86
CA MET A 333 -10.34 -15.23 -14.35
C MET A 333 -11.35 -15.80 -13.33
N ALA A 334 -11.55 -15.14 -12.21
CA ALA A 334 -12.48 -15.62 -11.20
C ALA A 334 -13.93 -15.34 -11.57
N ARG A 335 -14.86 -16.15 -11.06
CA ARG A 335 -16.28 -15.81 -11.09
C ARG A 335 -16.59 -14.59 -10.25
N ALA A 336 -15.97 -14.51 -9.08
CA ALA A 336 -16.08 -13.39 -8.15
C ALA A 336 -14.99 -13.45 -7.09
N THR A 337 -14.89 -12.41 -6.28
CA THR A 337 -14.13 -12.43 -5.02
C THR A 337 -15.04 -12.34 -3.81
N PHE A 338 -14.59 -12.92 -2.69
CA PHE A 338 -15.27 -12.85 -1.40
C PHE A 338 -14.21 -12.53 -0.32
N ALA A 339 -14.28 -11.36 0.29
CA ALA A 339 -13.23 -10.89 1.19
C ALA A 339 -13.76 -10.00 2.33
N THR A 340 -12.90 -9.74 3.30
CA THR A 340 -13.11 -8.65 4.28
C THR A 340 -12.70 -7.30 3.69
N ASP A 341 -12.66 -6.24 4.50
CA ASP A 341 -12.06 -4.94 4.14
C ASP A 341 -10.55 -5.11 3.85
N SER A 342 -10.25 -5.58 2.63
CA SER A 342 -8.91 -5.91 2.15
C SER A 342 -8.73 -5.49 0.68
N ALA A 343 -7.52 -5.64 0.18
CA ALA A 343 -7.17 -5.25 -1.18
C ALA A 343 -7.89 -6.07 -2.28
N LEU A 344 -8.29 -7.30 -1.98
CA LEU A 344 -8.83 -8.23 -2.98
C LEU A 344 -10.10 -7.68 -3.66
N GLY A 345 -11.01 -7.06 -2.91
CA GLY A 345 -12.21 -6.44 -3.46
C GLY A 345 -11.88 -5.29 -4.45
N HIS A 346 -10.85 -4.51 -4.16
CA HIS A 346 -10.40 -3.42 -5.04
C HIS A 346 -9.69 -3.94 -6.30
N ILE A 347 -8.91 -5.03 -6.17
CA ILE A 347 -8.29 -5.71 -7.32
C ILE A 347 -9.38 -6.27 -8.24
N ALA A 348 -10.39 -6.96 -7.70
CA ALA A 348 -11.50 -7.47 -8.49
C ALA A 348 -12.24 -6.36 -9.23
N ALA A 349 -12.59 -5.29 -8.52
CA ALA A 349 -13.29 -4.14 -9.08
C ALA A 349 -12.51 -3.43 -10.19
N SER A 350 -11.18 -3.39 -10.10
CA SER A 350 -10.33 -2.80 -11.15
C SER A 350 -10.33 -3.57 -12.48
N MET A 351 -10.82 -4.80 -12.46
CA MET A 351 -10.96 -5.68 -13.64
C MET A 351 -12.42 -6.02 -13.97
N ASP A 352 -13.36 -5.29 -13.38
CA ASP A 352 -14.81 -5.52 -13.55
C ASP A 352 -15.28 -6.93 -13.10
N ILE A 353 -14.55 -7.56 -12.19
CA ILE A 353 -14.91 -8.85 -11.59
C ILE A 353 -15.81 -8.59 -10.38
N PRO A 354 -16.94 -9.33 -10.23
CA PRO A 354 -17.82 -9.19 -9.09
C PRO A 354 -17.07 -9.31 -7.75
N CYS A 355 -17.30 -8.38 -6.82
CA CYS A 355 -16.67 -8.42 -5.51
C CYS A 355 -17.69 -8.35 -4.37
N PHE A 356 -17.61 -9.31 -3.47
CA PHE A 356 -18.45 -9.36 -2.28
C PHE A 356 -17.61 -9.11 -1.03
N GLY A 357 -18.06 -8.16 -0.21
CA GLY A 357 -17.33 -7.75 0.97
C GLY A 357 -18.08 -8.01 2.28
N ILE A 358 -17.36 -8.40 3.34
CA ILE A 358 -17.85 -8.43 4.70
C ILE A 358 -17.13 -7.40 5.56
N TYR A 359 -17.89 -6.58 6.24
CA TYR A 359 -17.39 -5.39 6.93
C TYR A 359 -17.80 -5.36 8.40
N GLY A 360 -16.85 -5.05 9.26
CA GLY A 360 -17.05 -4.91 10.69
C GLY A 360 -16.74 -3.51 11.20
N PRO A 361 -15.44 -3.14 11.32
CA PRO A 361 -15.02 -1.83 11.84
C PRO A 361 -15.39 -0.65 10.96
N PHE A 362 -15.49 -0.87 9.65
CA PHE A 362 -15.82 0.14 8.64
C PHE A 362 -17.04 -0.33 7.86
N PRO A 363 -17.90 0.56 7.41
CA PRO A 363 -19.02 0.16 6.55
C PRO A 363 -18.55 -0.03 5.10
N GLY A 364 -19.15 -1.00 4.40
CA GLY A 364 -18.76 -1.37 3.04
C GLY A 364 -18.92 -0.24 2.03
N PHE A 365 -19.89 0.65 2.21
CA PHE A 365 -20.12 1.76 1.28
C PHE A 365 -18.90 2.69 1.12
N ILE A 366 -18.10 2.90 2.17
CA ILE A 366 -16.91 3.76 2.07
C ILE A 366 -15.77 3.11 1.25
N ARG A 367 -15.91 1.84 0.89
CA ARG A 367 -14.94 1.08 0.09
C ARG A 367 -15.48 0.71 -1.30
N LEU A 368 -16.73 0.24 -1.38
CA LEU A 368 -17.25 -0.45 -2.54
C LEU A 368 -18.34 0.32 -3.31
N LYS A 369 -18.85 1.43 -2.78
CA LYS A 369 -20.00 2.15 -3.37
C LYS A 369 -19.82 2.52 -4.85
N THR A 370 -18.60 2.85 -5.26
CA THR A 370 -18.31 3.25 -6.64
C THR A 370 -18.27 2.07 -7.63
N TYR A 371 -18.25 0.83 -7.14
CA TYR A 371 -18.12 -0.34 -7.99
C TYR A 371 -19.48 -0.87 -8.45
N PRO A 372 -19.72 -0.95 -9.77
CA PRO A 372 -20.99 -1.42 -10.31
C PRO A 372 -21.32 -2.88 -9.93
N LYS A 373 -20.28 -3.74 -9.86
CA LYS A 373 -20.40 -5.17 -9.55
C LYS A 373 -19.92 -5.45 -8.12
N ALA A 374 -20.41 -4.70 -7.16
CA ALA A 374 -20.08 -4.92 -5.75
C ALA A 374 -21.33 -5.09 -4.89
N ALA A 375 -21.22 -6.00 -3.94
CA ALA A 375 -22.18 -6.12 -2.86
C ALA A 375 -21.43 -6.35 -1.54
N TRP A 376 -22.09 -6.04 -0.42
CA TRP A 376 -21.46 -6.23 0.88
C TRP A 376 -22.50 -6.46 1.97
N VAL A 377 -22.02 -6.96 3.10
CA VAL A 377 -22.75 -6.99 4.36
C VAL A 377 -21.94 -6.28 5.43
N ASP A 378 -22.62 -5.45 6.20
CA ASP A 378 -22.06 -4.70 7.31
C ASP A 378 -22.48 -5.35 8.63
N ALA A 379 -21.58 -5.36 9.61
CA ALA A 379 -21.92 -5.83 10.96
C ALA A 379 -22.94 -4.91 11.62
N GLU A 380 -23.95 -5.55 12.26
CA GLU A 380 -25.06 -4.85 12.91
C GLU A 380 -24.86 -4.64 14.43
N ARG A 381 -23.66 -4.98 14.94
CA ARG A 381 -23.36 -4.83 16.36
C ARG A 381 -23.45 -3.35 16.77
N HIS A 382 -23.96 -3.09 17.98
CA HIS A 382 -24.15 -1.73 18.50
C HIS A 382 -22.91 -0.81 18.43
N CYS A 383 -21.70 -1.38 18.43
CA CYS A 383 -20.44 -0.65 18.29
C CYS A 383 -19.89 -0.60 16.86
N ALA A 384 -20.56 -1.21 15.89
CA ALA A 384 -20.17 -1.18 14.48
C ALA A 384 -21.02 -0.14 13.72
N PRO A 385 -20.41 0.63 12.80
CA PRO A 385 -18.98 0.73 12.52
C PRO A 385 -18.22 1.51 13.61
N CYS A 386 -17.12 0.97 14.11
CA CYS A 386 -16.33 1.61 15.18
C CYS A 386 -15.18 2.48 14.66
N PHE A 387 -14.86 2.39 13.37
CA PHE A 387 -13.79 3.14 12.68
C PHE A 387 -12.39 2.99 13.32
N ILE A 388 -12.17 1.91 14.05
CA ILE A 388 -10.86 1.60 14.62
C ILE A 388 -9.95 1.13 13.50
N HIS A 389 -8.83 1.84 13.33
CA HIS A 389 -7.86 1.60 12.26
C HIS A 389 -6.50 1.13 12.80
N GLY A 390 -5.72 0.48 11.92
CA GLY A 390 -4.36 0.03 12.21
C GLY A 390 -4.31 -1.19 13.12
N HIS A 391 -3.31 -1.24 13.98
CA HIS A 391 -3.05 -2.38 14.89
C HIS A 391 -3.78 -2.28 16.23
N ARG A 392 -4.72 -1.36 16.37
CA ARG A 392 -5.50 -1.23 17.60
C ARG A 392 -6.41 -2.45 17.76
N PRO A 393 -6.41 -3.08 18.94
CA PRO A 393 -7.31 -4.21 19.19
C PRO A 393 -8.78 -3.76 19.27
N CYS A 394 -9.69 -4.68 19.01
CA CYS A 394 -11.09 -4.48 19.28
C CYS A 394 -11.32 -4.35 20.80
N PRO A 395 -12.01 -3.29 21.29
CA PRO A 395 -12.33 -3.16 22.71
C PRO A 395 -13.22 -4.29 23.26
N HIS A 396 -13.91 -5.00 22.36
CA HIS A 396 -14.80 -6.12 22.68
C HIS A 396 -14.26 -7.45 22.17
N ALA A 397 -12.92 -7.53 21.94
CA ALA A 397 -12.30 -8.74 21.42
C ALA A 397 -12.66 -9.97 22.27
N THR A 398 -12.81 -11.09 21.59
CA THR A 398 -12.89 -12.42 22.23
C THR A 398 -11.57 -12.74 22.95
N PRO A 399 -11.52 -13.71 23.86
CA PRO A 399 -10.27 -14.08 24.57
C PRO A 399 -9.10 -14.42 23.64
N ASP A 400 -9.40 -14.92 22.43
CA ASP A 400 -8.45 -15.22 21.36
C ASP A 400 -8.12 -14.02 20.44
N GLY A 401 -8.65 -12.82 20.76
CA GLY A 401 -8.27 -11.55 20.15
C GLY A 401 -9.07 -11.15 18.91
N TYR A 402 -10.11 -11.88 18.52
CA TYR A 402 -10.93 -11.56 17.33
C TYR A 402 -12.09 -10.61 17.61
N SER A 403 -12.55 -9.95 16.57
CA SER A 403 -13.68 -9.02 16.61
C SER A 403 -15.01 -9.77 16.52
N PRO A 404 -15.86 -9.75 17.55
CA PRO A 404 -17.10 -10.55 17.59
C PRO A 404 -18.17 -10.07 16.61
N CYS A 405 -18.04 -8.88 16.04
CA CYS A 405 -18.99 -8.35 15.06
C CYS A 405 -19.10 -9.20 13.79
N TYR A 406 -18.03 -9.91 13.40
CA TYR A 406 -18.08 -10.85 12.28
C TYR A 406 -18.89 -12.11 12.61
N ASP A 407 -18.74 -12.65 13.82
CA ASP A 407 -19.48 -13.84 14.24
C ASP A 407 -20.98 -13.61 14.26
N GLU A 408 -21.40 -12.39 14.58
CA GLU A 408 -22.82 -12.02 14.61
C GLU A 408 -23.46 -11.95 13.21
N LEU A 409 -22.65 -11.72 12.16
CA LEU A 409 -23.11 -11.77 10.77
C LEU A 409 -23.61 -13.16 10.34
N ILE A 410 -23.06 -14.21 10.93
CA ILE A 410 -23.37 -15.61 10.63
C ILE A 410 -23.79 -16.41 11.88
N GLY A 411 -24.29 -15.71 12.88
CA GLY A 411 -24.61 -16.30 14.21
C GLY A 411 -25.73 -17.35 14.20
N THR A 412 -26.54 -17.39 13.15
CA THR A 412 -27.59 -18.40 12.91
C THR A 412 -27.46 -18.91 11.48
N ASP A 413 -28.00 -20.12 11.20
CA ASP A 413 -28.01 -20.68 9.84
C ASP A 413 -28.77 -19.78 8.85
N GLU A 414 -29.82 -19.10 9.30
CA GLU A 414 -30.55 -18.14 8.48
C GLU A 414 -29.68 -16.95 8.07
N LYS A 415 -28.91 -16.36 9.01
CA LYS A 415 -27.97 -15.27 8.73
C LYS A 415 -26.85 -15.72 7.80
N LEU A 416 -26.27 -16.90 8.05
CA LEU A 416 -25.23 -17.47 7.18
C LEU A 416 -25.75 -17.62 5.75
N LYS A 417 -26.92 -18.25 5.57
CA LYS A 417 -27.55 -18.39 4.26
C LYS A 417 -27.82 -17.04 3.62
N GLY A 418 -28.36 -16.08 4.36
CA GLY A 418 -28.63 -14.72 3.87
C GLY A 418 -27.38 -13.99 3.38
N VAL A 419 -26.22 -14.20 4.00
CA VAL A 419 -24.93 -13.67 3.51
C VAL A 419 -24.56 -14.29 2.16
N VAL A 420 -24.69 -15.62 2.03
CA VAL A 420 -24.35 -16.33 0.79
C VAL A 420 -25.40 -16.12 -0.30
N ASP A 421 -26.69 -16.00 0.04
CA ASP A 421 -27.74 -15.63 -0.92
C ASP A 421 -27.46 -14.27 -1.57
N LYS A 422 -27.05 -13.29 -0.77
CA LYS A 422 -26.68 -11.96 -1.26
C LYS A 422 -25.44 -11.99 -2.17
N PHE A 423 -24.50 -12.89 -1.87
CA PHE A 423 -23.38 -13.16 -2.76
C PHE A 423 -23.84 -13.79 -4.08
N GLU A 424 -24.71 -14.82 -4.02
CA GLU A 424 -25.24 -15.46 -5.24
C GLU A 424 -26.00 -14.48 -6.14
N ASP A 425 -26.78 -13.56 -5.56
CA ASP A 425 -27.50 -12.55 -6.34
C ASP A 425 -26.55 -11.60 -7.09
N LEU A 426 -25.33 -11.39 -6.56
CA LEU A 426 -24.31 -10.61 -7.23
C LEU A 426 -23.70 -11.36 -8.45
N VAL A 427 -23.60 -12.70 -8.37
CA VAL A 427 -22.86 -13.51 -9.36
C VAL A 427 -23.75 -14.22 -10.39
N LYS A 428 -25.07 -14.09 -10.27
CA LYS A 428 -26.05 -14.52 -11.26
C LYS A 428 -26.07 -13.57 -12.47
#